data_06f6b4c97bd2b46cce9e6677317f5897
#
_entry.id   06f6b4c97bd2b46cce9e6677317f5897
#
_cell.length_a   1.000
_cell.length_b   1.000
_cell.length_c   1.000
_cell.angle_alpha   90.00
_cell.angle_beta   90.00
_cell.angle_gamma   90.00
#
_symmetry.space_group_name_H-M   'P 1'
#
loop_
_entity.id
_entity.type
_entity.pdbx_description
1 polymer ?
#
loop_
_entity_poly.entity_id
_entity_poly.type
_entity_poly.pdbx_seq_one_letter_code
_entity_poly.pdbx_strand_id
1 'polypeptide(L)'
;MKTTSFLLFAAASAAFAACSNPSDQIKPEEERMALEAVQSADLPELSFANESHDFGTINEGQVVETEFKFTNTGKAPLIISSAQGSCGCTVPEYPNAPVAPGEEGIIRVSFNSEGKPNQQSKTVTLTTNAVPSTKVLTITANVTPKSK
;
A
#
# COMPACT_ATOMS: atom_id res chain seq x y z
N MET A 1 -1.96 24.86 -89.42
CA MET A 1 -2.76 26.09 -89.21
C MET A 1 -3.04 26.33 -87.79
N LYS A 2 -2.63 27.50 -87.34
CA LYS A 2 -3.12 28.29 -86.19
C LYS A 2 -2.90 27.66 -84.77
N THR A 3 -1.97 28.16 -84.14
CA THR A 3 -1.77 29.40 -83.32
C THR A 3 -2.21 29.26 -81.86
N THR A 4 -1.16 29.43 -81.08
CA THR A 4 -1.06 30.31 -79.91
C THR A 4 -2.00 30.03 -78.72
N SER A 5 -1.44 29.83 -77.56
CA SER A 5 -1.20 30.95 -76.64
C SER A 5 -0.49 30.54 -75.38
N PHE A 6 0.45 31.28 -75.07
CA PHE A 6 1.33 31.34 -73.87
C PHE A 6 0.52 31.93 -72.72
N LEU A 7 0.57 31.38 -71.58
CA LEU A 7 0.35 32.12 -70.33
C LEU A 7 1.16 31.52 -69.17
N LEU A 8 2.22 32.28 -68.89
CA LEU A 8 2.99 32.14 -67.64
C LEU A 8 2.11 32.52 -66.43
N PHE A 9 2.07 31.69 -65.46
CA PHE A 9 1.72 32.11 -64.10
C PHE A 9 2.88 31.78 -63.16
N ALA A 10 3.53 32.88 -62.73
CA ALA A 10 4.49 32.85 -61.64
C ALA A 10 3.77 32.57 -60.35
N ALA A 11 4.11 31.47 -59.70
CA ALA A 11 3.69 31.18 -58.35
C ALA A 11 4.78 31.62 -57.37
N ALA A 12 4.46 32.62 -56.58
CA ALA A 12 5.28 33.13 -55.49
C ALA A 12 5.37 32.07 -54.39
N SER A 13 6.58 31.62 -54.11
CA SER A 13 6.90 30.79 -52.95
C SER A 13 6.89 31.64 -51.68
N ALA A 14 5.83 31.52 -50.88
CA ALA A 14 5.81 32.01 -49.51
C ALA A 14 6.52 30.98 -48.61
N ALA A 15 7.76 31.28 -48.24
CA ALA A 15 8.47 30.58 -47.21
C ALA A 15 7.82 30.90 -45.84
N PHE A 16 7.03 30.01 -45.32
CA PHE A 16 6.66 30.01 -43.88
C PHE A 16 7.87 29.53 -43.11
N ALA A 17 8.62 30.46 -42.54
CA ALA A 17 9.57 30.16 -41.49
C ALA A 17 8.78 29.80 -40.22
N ALA A 18 8.63 28.52 -39.97
CA ALA A 18 8.19 28.01 -38.67
C ALA A 18 9.31 28.32 -37.67
N CYS A 19 9.11 29.34 -36.84
CA CYS A 19 9.89 29.53 -35.62
C CYS A 19 9.50 28.41 -34.65
N SER A 20 10.25 27.32 -34.69
CA SER A 20 10.22 26.31 -33.65
C SER A 20 10.92 26.89 -32.44
N ASN A 21 10.15 27.27 -31.42
CA ASN A 21 10.64 27.66 -30.12
C ASN A 21 11.21 26.40 -29.43
N PRO A 22 12.52 26.34 -29.05
CA PRO A 22 13.10 25.14 -28.44
C PRO A 22 12.74 24.95 -26.98
N SER A 23 11.75 25.69 -26.45
CA SER A 23 11.33 25.62 -25.05
C SER A 23 10.04 24.82 -24.79
N ASP A 24 9.47 24.14 -25.81
CA ASP A 24 8.19 23.44 -25.70
C ASP A 24 8.31 21.92 -25.84
N GLN A 25 9.46 21.37 -25.50
CA GLN A 25 9.63 19.93 -25.30
C GLN A 25 9.78 19.59 -23.81
N ILE A 26 8.80 19.97 -23.01
CA ILE A 26 8.55 19.29 -21.73
C ILE A 26 7.98 17.95 -22.13
N LYS A 27 8.80 16.89 -22.02
CA LYS A 27 8.38 15.52 -22.28
C LYS A 27 7.20 15.20 -21.37
N PRO A 28 6.08 14.68 -21.89
CA PRO A 28 4.93 14.31 -21.07
C PRO A 28 5.23 13.25 -20.01
N GLU A 29 6.39 12.59 -20.09
CA GLU A 29 6.88 11.65 -19.08
C GLU A 29 7.43 12.32 -17.82
N GLU A 30 8.11 13.47 -17.93
CA GLU A 30 8.61 14.19 -16.75
C GLU A 30 7.46 14.80 -15.93
N GLU A 31 6.43 15.31 -16.61
CA GLU A 31 5.25 15.85 -15.94
C GLU A 31 4.43 14.75 -15.26
N ARG A 32 4.33 13.56 -15.86
CA ARG A 32 3.69 12.39 -15.24
C ARG A 32 4.48 11.88 -14.03
N MET A 33 5.80 11.78 -14.13
CA MET A 33 6.64 11.38 -12.98
C MET A 33 6.61 12.40 -11.85
N ALA A 34 6.56 13.69 -12.15
CA ALA A 34 6.43 14.74 -11.16
C ALA A 34 5.04 14.70 -10.48
N LEU A 35 3.97 14.42 -11.22
CA LEU A 35 2.61 14.30 -10.70
C LEU A 35 2.44 13.03 -9.85
N GLU A 36 3.03 11.90 -10.25
CA GLU A 36 3.05 10.66 -9.47
C GLU A 36 3.91 10.79 -8.20
N ALA A 37 5.03 11.51 -8.26
CA ALA A 37 5.87 11.79 -7.10
C ALA A 37 5.18 12.70 -6.08
N VAL A 38 4.37 13.65 -6.52
CA VAL A 38 3.56 14.51 -5.63
C VAL A 38 2.40 13.74 -5.00
N GLN A 39 1.77 12.81 -5.73
CA GLN A 39 0.69 11.99 -5.21
C GLN A 39 1.19 10.92 -4.22
N SER A 40 2.39 10.38 -4.41
CA SER A 40 2.99 9.44 -3.46
C SER A 40 3.54 10.12 -2.20
N ALA A 41 3.82 11.44 -2.26
CA ALA A 41 4.33 12.20 -1.12
C ALA A 41 3.29 12.47 -0.01
N ASP A 42 1.99 12.35 -0.31
CA ASP A 42 0.89 12.62 0.60
C ASP A 42 0.08 11.37 0.98
N LEU A 43 0.66 10.17 0.81
CA LEU A 43 0.01 8.91 1.20
C LEU A 43 0.28 8.57 2.67
N PRO A 44 -0.65 7.83 3.33
CA PRO A 44 -0.37 7.22 4.62
C PRO A 44 0.62 6.08 4.46
N GLU A 45 1.43 5.86 5.48
CA GLU A 45 2.40 4.76 5.52
C GLU A 45 2.29 4.05 6.87
N LEU A 46 2.17 2.72 6.82
CA LEU A 46 2.03 1.87 7.99
C LEU A 46 3.37 1.21 8.33
N SER A 47 3.99 1.62 9.42
CA SER A 47 5.24 1.06 9.94
C SER A 47 5.01 0.34 11.26
N PHE A 48 5.48 -0.91 11.35
CA PHE A 48 5.46 -1.70 12.58
C PHE A 48 6.87 -1.80 13.17
N ALA A 49 6.98 -1.73 14.49
CA ALA A 49 8.22 -2.03 15.20
C ALA A 49 8.58 -3.53 15.06
N ASN A 50 7.56 -4.40 15.12
CA ASN A 50 7.67 -5.84 14.91
C ASN A 50 6.41 -6.34 14.20
N GLU A 51 6.58 -7.17 13.18
CA GLU A 51 5.48 -7.78 12.41
C GLU A 51 5.21 -9.24 12.83
N SER A 52 5.97 -9.75 13.79
CA SER A 52 5.84 -11.10 14.30
C SER A 52 5.94 -11.14 15.82
N HIS A 53 5.21 -12.08 16.44
CA HIS A 53 5.27 -12.35 17.87
C HIS A 53 5.25 -13.84 18.14
N ASP A 54 6.14 -14.31 19.01
CA ASP A 54 6.19 -15.69 19.47
C ASP A 54 5.72 -15.78 20.93
N PHE A 55 4.64 -16.50 21.16
CA PHE A 55 4.13 -16.76 22.51
C PHE A 55 4.93 -17.84 23.27
N GLY A 56 5.89 -18.49 22.59
CA GLY A 56 6.62 -19.61 23.15
C GLY A 56 5.72 -20.84 23.39
N THR A 57 5.95 -21.53 24.51
CA THR A 57 5.17 -22.74 24.85
C THR A 57 3.94 -22.36 25.69
N ILE A 58 2.76 -22.73 25.21
CA ILE A 58 1.48 -22.53 25.89
C ILE A 58 0.73 -23.88 25.99
N ASN A 59 -0.28 -23.96 26.86
CA ASN A 59 -1.11 -25.15 26.98
C ASN A 59 -2.32 -25.09 26.05
N GLU A 60 -2.73 -26.24 25.53
CA GLU A 60 -3.95 -26.34 24.73
C GLU A 60 -5.19 -25.87 25.52
N GLY A 61 -5.99 -25.00 24.88
CA GLY A 61 -7.14 -24.33 25.49
C GLY A 61 -6.81 -23.01 26.15
N GLN A 62 -5.56 -22.60 26.18
CA GLN A 62 -5.15 -21.29 26.66
C GLN A 62 -5.45 -20.23 25.61
N VAL A 63 -5.99 -19.09 26.05
CA VAL A 63 -6.11 -17.88 25.22
C VAL A 63 -4.96 -16.95 25.56
N VAL A 64 -4.22 -16.54 24.56
CA VAL A 64 -3.10 -15.61 24.69
C VAL A 64 -3.30 -14.40 23.81
N GLU A 65 -2.78 -13.24 24.23
CA GLU A 65 -2.94 -11.97 23.54
C GLU A 65 -1.59 -11.29 23.36
N THR A 66 -1.47 -10.55 22.27
CA THR A 66 -0.32 -9.68 22.01
C THR A 66 -0.75 -8.39 21.35
N GLU A 67 0.09 -7.37 21.46
CA GLU A 67 -0.13 -6.07 20.87
C GLU A 67 0.99 -5.76 19.86
N PHE A 68 0.58 -5.43 18.64
CA PHE A 68 1.46 -4.92 17.61
C PHE A 68 1.32 -3.40 17.55
N LYS A 69 2.35 -2.69 17.97
CA LYS A 69 2.40 -1.24 17.86
C LYS A 69 2.82 -0.83 16.48
N PHE A 70 2.13 0.13 15.91
CA PHE A 70 2.45 0.72 14.63
C PHE A 70 2.44 2.24 14.69
N THR A 71 3.10 2.88 13.75
CA THR A 71 3.12 4.33 13.57
C THR A 71 2.70 4.65 12.14
N ASN A 72 1.89 5.67 11.96
CA ASN A 72 1.66 6.25 10.65
C ASN A 72 2.85 7.16 10.29
N THR A 73 3.81 6.64 9.54
CA THR A 73 4.99 7.38 9.09
C THR A 73 4.75 8.22 7.83
N GLY A 74 3.55 8.12 7.26
CA GLY A 74 3.13 8.87 6.09
C GLY A 74 2.70 10.30 6.41
N LYS A 75 2.14 10.98 5.43
CA LYS A 75 1.70 12.38 5.51
C LYS A 75 0.18 12.55 5.49
N ALA A 76 -0.57 11.47 5.24
CA ALA A 76 -2.04 11.46 5.25
C ALA A 76 -2.58 10.57 6.38
N PRO A 77 -3.83 10.75 6.82
CA PRO A 77 -4.46 9.88 7.80
C PRO A 77 -4.52 8.43 7.34
N LEU A 78 -4.05 7.51 8.19
CA LEU A 78 -4.09 6.08 7.96
C LEU A 78 -5.42 5.51 8.42
N ILE A 79 -6.10 4.78 7.55
CA ILE A 79 -7.36 4.09 7.82
C ILE A 79 -7.12 2.59 7.68
N ILE A 80 -7.46 1.83 8.72
CA ILE A 80 -7.48 0.37 8.68
C ILE A 80 -8.92 -0.04 8.38
N SER A 81 -9.14 -0.58 7.19
CA SER A 81 -10.48 -0.95 6.71
C SER A 81 -10.91 -2.32 7.24
N SER A 82 -9.95 -3.24 7.44
CA SER A 82 -10.22 -4.56 8.00
C SER A 82 -8.96 -5.20 8.56
N ALA A 83 -9.17 -6.14 9.48
CA ALA A 83 -8.16 -7.04 9.99
C ALA A 83 -8.76 -8.46 10.06
N GLN A 84 -8.11 -9.43 9.45
CA GLN A 84 -8.61 -10.80 9.36
C GLN A 84 -7.55 -11.80 9.80
N GLY A 85 -7.89 -12.64 10.79
CA GLY A 85 -7.10 -13.80 11.17
C GLY A 85 -7.20 -14.92 10.13
N SER A 86 -6.12 -15.68 9.94
CA SER A 86 -6.09 -16.85 9.05
C SER A 86 -7.01 -18.01 9.48
N CYS A 87 -7.56 -17.95 10.70
CA CYS A 87 -8.56 -18.88 11.22
C CYS A 87 -9.48 -18.14 12.21
N GLY A 88 -10.64 -18.72 12.52
CA GLY A 88 -11.53 -18.19 13.55
C GLY A 88 -10.96 -18.30 14.99
N CYS A 89 -9.77 -18.88 15.16
CA CYS A 89 -9.04 -18.96 16.42
C CYS A 89 -8.16 -17.74 16.70
N THR A 90 -8.07 -16.80 15.74
CA THR A 90 -7.28 -15.58 15.85
C THR A 90 -8.20 -14.40 15.61
N VAL A 91 -8.39 -13.57 16.62
CA VAL A 91 -9.28 -12.41 16.58
C VAL A 91 -8.44 -11.14 16.71
N PRO A 92 -8.35 -10.36 15.64
CA PRO A 92 -7.69 -9.05 15.68
C PRO A 92 -8.66 -7.95 16.08
N GLU A 93 -8.18 -7.01 16.90
CA GLU A 93 -8.83 -5.73 17.19
C GLU A 93 -7.94 -4.59 16.70
N TYR A 94 -8.52 -3.54 16.12
CA TYR A 94 -7.82 -2.42 15.53
C TYR A 94 -8.56 -1.11 15.73
N PRO A 95 -7.88 0.05 15.64
CA PRO A 95 -8.53 1.36 15.74
C PRO A 95 -9.54 1.59 14.61
N ASN A 96 -10.76 1.98 14.96
CA ASN A 96 -11.80 2.34 13.98
C ASN A 96 -11.67 3.80 13.50
N ALA A 97 -10.94 4.62 14.23
CA ALA A 97 -10.67 6.01 13.87
C ALA A 97 -9.42 6.11 12.99
N PRO A 98 -9.37 7.07 12.05
CA PRO A 98 -8.15 7.36 11.31
C PRO A 98 -7.01 7.73 12.24
N VAL A 99 -5.81 7.21 11.98
CA VAL A 99 -4.59 7.52 12.73
C VAL A 99 -3.84 8.64 12.01
N ALA A 100 -3.65 9.78 12.65
CA ALA A 100 -3.02 10.94 12.04
C ALA A 100 -1.52 10.70 11.71
N PRO A 101 -0.92 11.47 10.80
CA PRO A 101 0.51 11.43 10.54
C PRO A 101 1.35 11.59 11.82
N GLY A 102 2.28 10.66 12.04
CA GLY A 102 3.14 10.63 13.23
C GLY A 102 2.50 10.03 14.48
N GLU A 103 1.21 9.70 14.45
CA GLU A 103 0.54 9.02 15.56
C GLU A 103 0.78 7.52 15.58
N GLU A 104 0.71 6.95 16.78
CA GLU A 104 0.82 5.52 17.01
C GLU A 104 -0.56 4.89 17.18
N GLY A 105 -0.68 3.62 16.77
CA GLY A 105 -1.84 2.80 17.01
C GLY A 105 -1.44 1.39 17.47
N ILE A 106 -2.41 0.63 17.89
CA ILE A 106 -2.21 -0.73 18.39
C ILE A 106 -3.18 -1.68 17.68
N ILE A 107 -2.65 -2.79 17.18
CA ILE A 107 -3.41 -3.95 16.76
C ILE A 107 -3.29 -4.99 17.87
N ARG A 108 -4.38 -5.31 18.54
CA ARG A 108 -4.42 -6.38 19.52
C ARG A 108 -4.84 -7.68 18.84
N VAL A 109 -4.11 -8.75 19.10
CA VAL A 109 -4.38 -10.06 18.50
C VAL A 109 -4.54 -11.09 19.63
N SER A 110 -5.71 -11.71 19.68
CA SER A 110 -6.03 -12.80 20.61
C SER A 110 -5.99 -14.13 19.86
N PHE A 111 -5.34 -15.13 20.45
CA PHE A 111 -5.24 -16.48 19.89
C PHE A 111 -5.77 -17.51 20.91
N ASN A 112 -6.76 -18.30 20.48
CA ASN A 112 -7.30 -19.42 21.25
C ASN A 112 -6.67 -20.73 20.76
N SER A 113 -5.94 -21.40 21.64
CA SER A 113 -5.21 -22.63 21.32
C SER A 113 -6.04 -23.93 21.48
N GLU A 114 -7.34 -23.82 21.75
CA GLU A 114 -8.22 -24.99 21.87
C GLU A 114 -8.28 -25.79 20.55
N GLY A 115 -8.02 -27.10 20.65
CA GLY A 115 -7.98 -28.00 19.49
C GLY A 115 -6.85 -27.68 18.49
N LYS A 116 -5.77 -27.01 18.93
CA LYS A 116 -4.63 -26.61 18.11
C LYS A 116 -3.30 -27.06 18.71
N PRO A 117 -3.06 -28.37 18.90
CA PRO A 117 -1.82 -28.86 19.49
C PRO A 117 -0.61 -28.65 18.57
N ASN A 118 0.58 -28.74 19.15
CA ASN A 118 1.87 -28.62 18.49
C ASN A 118 2.19 -27.20 18.00
N GLN A 119 3.13 -27.09 17.10
CA GLN A 119 3.56 -25.79 16.59
C GLN A 119 2.47 -25.13 15.75
N GLN A 120 2.10 -23.93 16.14
CA GLN A 120 1.11 -23.13 15.46
C GLN A 120 1.76 -21.88 14.88
N SER A 121 1.40 -21.54 13.65
CA SER A 121 1.70 -20.26 13.02
C SER A 121 0.41 -19.72 12.43
N LYS A 122 0.04 -18.50 12.81
CA LYS A 122 -1.18 -17.83 12.36
C LYS A 122 -0.84 -16.45 11.84
N THR A 123 -1.57 -16.01 10.83
CA THR A 123 -1.39 -14.68 10.25
C THR A 123 -2.62 -13.83 10.46
N VAL A 124 -2.40 -12.53 10.57
CA VAL A 124 -3.45 -11.50 10.54
C VAL A 124 -3.16 -10.60 9.36
N THR A 125 -4.10 -10.53 8.44
CA THR A 125 -4.02 -9.67 7.26
C THR A 125 -4.79 -8.39 7.54
N LEU A 126 -4.08 -7.27 7.47
CA LEU A 126 -4.64 -5.91 7.57
C LEU A 126 -4.86 -5.35 6.17
N THR A 127 -6.00 -4.69 5.96
CA THR A 127 -6.27 -3.91 4.76
C THR A 127 -6.36 -2.43 5.15
N THR A 128 -5.61 -1.59 4.46
CA THR A 128 -5.49 -0.15 4.77
C THR A 128 -5.54 0.69 3.51
N ASN A 129 -5.61 2.01 3.67
CA ASN A 129 -5.44 2.98 2.58
C ASN A 129 -3.97 3.34 2.30
N ALA A 130 -3.00 2.69 2.95
CA ALA A 130 -1.57 2.88 2.71
C ALA A 130 -1.08 2.16 1.45
N VAL A 131 0.17 2.38 1.07
CA VAL A 131 0.85 1.64 0.00
C VAL A 131 2.08 0.92 0.58
N PRO A 132 2.11 -0.41 0.52
CA PRO A 132 1.07 -1.34 0.02
C PRO A 132 -0.19 -1.35 0.90
N SER A 133 -1.36 -1.58 0.30
CA SER A 133 -2.66 -1.57 0.99
C SER A 133 -2.88 -2.76 1.93
N THR A 134 -2.04 -3.78 1.82
CA THR A 134 -2.13 -5.00 2.62
C THR A 134 -0.86 -5.19 3.44
N LYS A 135 -1.04 -5.48 4.73
CA LYS A 135 0.04 -5.81 5.67
C LYS A 135 -0.30 -7.12 6.40
N VAL A 136 0.71 -7.95 6.62
CA VAL A 136 0.53 -9.25 7.29
C VAL A 136 1.35 -9.29 8.56
N LEU A 137 0.67 -9.57 9.68
CA LEU A 137 1.28 -9.85 10.97
C LEU A 137 1.28 -11.36 11.21
N THR A 138 2.27 -11.86 11.92
CA THR A 138 2.42 -13.30 12.20
C THR A 138 2.53 -13.54 13.70
N ILE A 139 1.78 -14.51 14.21
CA ILE A 139 1.96 -15.03 15.56
C ILE A 139 2.34 -16.50 15.54
N THR A 140 3.22 -16.91 16.43
CA THR A 140 3.64 -18.31 16.60
C THR A 140 3.46 -18.76 18.04
N ALA A 141 3.20 -20.04 18.23
CA ALA A 141 3.13 -20.68 19.55
C ALA A 141 3.43 -22.17 19.42
N ASN A 142 4.03 -22.75 20.45
CA ASN A 142 4.15 -24.20 20.60
C ASN A 142 3.14 -24.66 21.64
N VAL A 143 2.09 -25.32 21.20
CA VAL A 143 0.95 -25.69 22.05
C VAL A 143 1.14 -27.12 22.57
N THR A 144 1.29 -27.25 23.89
CA THR A 144 1.36 -28.53 24.58
C THR A 144 -0.05 -29.15 24.60
N PRO A 145 -0.25 -30.37 24.06
CA PRO A 145 -1.54 -31.03 24.06
C PRO A 145 -2.06 -31.27 25.49
N LYS A 146 -3.38 -31.26 25.66
CA LYS A 146 -4.01 -31.73 26.91
C LYS A 146 -3.68 -33.21 27.12
N SER A 147 -3.17 -33.59 28.30
CA SER A 147 -3.07 -34.97 28.68
C SER A 147 -4.48 -35.55 28.77
N LYS A 148 -4.69 -36.71 28.13
CA LYS A 148 -5.92 -37.48 28.21
C LYS A 148 -6.09 -38.07 29.59
#